data_54b9a1ddb6845658eec67417ee82e9ab
#
_entry.id   54b9a1ddb6845658eec67417ee82e9ab
#
_cell.length_a   1.000
_cell.length_b   1.000
_cell.length_c   1.000
_cell.angle_alpha   90.00
_cell.angle_beta   90.00
_cell.angle_gamma   90.00
#
_symmetry.space_group_name_H-M   'P 1'
#
loop_
_entity.id
_entity.type
_entity.pdbx_description
1 polymer ?
#
loop_
_entity_poly.entity_id
_entity_poly.type
_entity_poly.pdbx_seq_one_letter_code
_entity_poly.pdbx_strand_id
1 'polypeptide(L)'
;MLLVESGSRAVLDKLVPALYEKLGTEMEIDLLTCYAAEPTGFRGRVYRVEEYPNSAARSQLFRDLQAREYLLVGILCTGEPIMTKWKWATAARIPAKLFLINENADFVFVDWANRASLRHLVLVRSGLTGGSALTAFARMVSFPFSLLFLLFFAASVHGRRFLRSLSSNTQKVEIP
;
A
#
# COMPACT_ATOMS: atom_id res chain seq x y z
N MET A 1 19.26 -2.85 -12.82
CA MET A 1 18.29 -2.15 -11.97
C MET A 1 16.96 -2.91 -11.99
N LEU A 2 16.23 -2.98 -10.87
CA LEU A 2 14.86 -3.51 -10.84
C LEU A 2 13.87 -2.34 -10.68
N LEU A 3 12.84 -2.30 -11.52
CA LEU A 3 11.77 -1.32 -11.45
C LEU A 3 10.45 -2.01 -11.07
N VAL A 4 9.75 -1.49 -10.06
CA VAL A 4 8.46 -2.03 -9.61
C VAL A 4 7.34 -1.10 -10.07
N GLU A 5 6.52 -1.59 -11.00
CA GLU A 5 5.39 -0.86 -11.56
C GLU A 5 4.17 -0.94 -10.64
N SER A 6 4.18 -0.17 -9.57
CA SER A 6 3.08 -0.13 -8.61
C SER A 6 2.23 1.14 -8.74
N GLY A 7 1.97 1.57 -9.95
CA GLY A 7 1.20 2.76 -10.28
C GLY A 7 0.77 2.80 -11.74
N SER A 8 0.38 3.99 -12.21
CA SER A 8 -0.11 4.19 -13.57
C SER A 8 0.93 3.85 -14.64
N ARG A 9 0.53 3.05 -15.64
CA ARG A 9 1.32 2.75 -16.84
C ARG A 9 1.78 4.01 -17.57
N ALA A 10 0.94 5.02 -17.67
CA ALA A 10 1.26 6.26 -18.36
C ALA A 10 2.49 6.99 -17.77
N VAL A 11 2.73 6.85 -16.46
CA VAL A 11 3.94 7.38 -15.83
C VAL A 11 5.15 6.57 -16.24
N LEU A 12 5.03 5.24 -16.29
CA LEU A 12 6.14 4.36 -16.65
C LEU A 12 6.54 4.50 -18.12
N ASP A 13 5.57 4.67 -19.03
CA ASP A 13 5.83 4.91 -20.46
C ASP A 13 6.65 6.18 -20.71
N LYS A 14 6.49 7.21 -19.88
CA LYS A 14 7.31 8.42 -19.92
C LYS A 14 8.67 8.23 -19.24
N LEU A 15 8.68 7.45 -18.17
CA LEU A 15 9.85 7.25 -17.33
C LEU A 15 10.92 6.37 -18.00
N VAL A 16 10.53 5.28 -18.65
CA VAL A 16 11.45 4.29 -19.24
C VAL A 16 12.40 4.92 -20.26
N PRO A 17 11.92 5.70 -21.25
CA PRO A 17 12.83 6.40 -22.17
C PRO A 17 13.79 7.37 -21.46
N ALA A 18 13.28 8.15 -20.49
CA ALA A 18 14.10 9.09 -19.73
C ALA A 18 15.16 8.39 -18.85
N LEU A 19 14.86 7.18 -18.35
CA LEU A 19 15.85 6.38 -17.63
C LEU A 19 16.99 5.92 -18.54
N TYR A 20 16.69 5.39 -19.72
CA TYR A 20 17.72 5.00 -20.69
C TYR A 20 18.54 6.19 -21.19
N GLU A 21 17.93 7.35 -21.37
CA GLU A 21 18.63 8.58 -21.73
C GLU A 21 19.63 9.02 -20.64
N LYS A 22 19.20 8.99 -19.36
CA LYS A 22 20.02 9.46 -18.22
C LYS A 22 21.07 8.45 -17.75
N LEU A 23 20.73 7.16 -17.76
CA LEU A 23 21.57 6.09 -17.21
C LEU A 23 22.40 5.38 -18.27
N GLY A 24 22.15 5.67 -19.55
CA GLY A 24 22.76 5.01 -20.68
C GLY A 24 21.95 3.79 -21.16
N THR A 25 22.02 3.54 -22.47
CA THR A 25 21.30 2.45 -23.13
C THR A 25 21.80 1.05 -22.74
N GLU A 26 22.98 0.98 -22.14
CA GLU A 26 23.60 -0.27 -21.65
C GLU A 26 23.08 -0.69 -20.27
N MET A 27 22.29 0.15 -19.60
CA MET A 27 21.73 -0.19 -18.30
C MET A 27 20.66 -1.25 -18.45
N GLU A 28 20.87 -2.42 -17.87
CA GLU A 28 19.85 -3.47 -17.75
C GLU A 28 18.79 -3.04 -16.73
N ILE A 29 17.55 -2.87 -17.20
CA ILE A 29 16.40 -2.55 -16.36
C ILE A 29 15.44 -3.74 -16.43
N ASP A 30 15.23 -4.43 -15.31
CA ASP A 30 14.20 -5.45 -15.17
C ASP A 30 12.93 -4.83 -14.58
N LEU A 31 11.77 -5.37 -14.93
CA LEU A 31 10.46 -4.84 -14.55
C LEU A 31 9.65 -5.89 -13.78
N LEU A 32 9.14 -5.51 -12.61
CA LEU A 32 8.12 -6.26 -11.89
C LEU A 32 6.77 -5.55 -12.05
N THR A 33 5.80 -6.20 -12.68
CA THR A 33 4.52 -5.59 -13.08
C THR A 33 3.32 -6.52 -12.89
N CYS A 34 2.13 -5.93 -12.77
CA CYS A 34 0.84 -6.64 -12.88
C CYS A 34 0.16 -6.42 -14.26
N TYR A 35 0.77 -5.65 -15.14
CA TYR A 35 0.20 -5.39 -16.46
C TYR A 35 0.67 -6.41 -17.49
N ALA A 36 -0.22 -6.81 -18.39
CA ALA A 36 0.09 -7.78 -19.46
C ALA A 36 1.00 -7.18 -20.54
N ALA A 37 0.77 -5.90 -20.91
CA ALA A 37 1.59 -5.21 -21.90
C ALA A 37 2.88 -4.68 -21.29
N GLU A 38 3.92 -4.54 -22.11
CA GLU A 38 5.20 -3.94 -21.72
C GLU A 38 5.17 -2.43 -21.94
N PRO A 39 5.95 -1.65 -21.16
CA PRO A 39 6.08 -0.21 -21.39
C PRO A 39 6.73 0.09 -22.73
N THR A 40 6.39 1.23 -23.30
CA THR A 40 6.97 1.69 -24.58
C THR A 40 8.48 1.83 -24.48
N GLY A 41 9.19 1.17 -25.40
CA GLY A 41 10.67 1.23 -25.47
C GLY A 41 11.41 0.43 -24.40
N PHE A 42 10.72 -0.38 -23.64
CA PHE A 42 11.32 -1.25 -22.63
C PHE A 42 12.14 -2.38 -23.29
N ARG A 43 13.29 -2.74 -22.69
CA ARG A 43 14.25 -3.71 -23.28
C ARG A 43 14.73 -4.79 -22.30
N GLY A 44 14.26 -4.75 -21.05
CA GLY A 44 14.72 -5.68 -20.01
C GLY A 44 13.81 -6.90 -19.83
N ARG A 45 14.04 -7.64 -18.77
CA ARG A 45 13.16 -8.76 -18.40
C ARG A 45 11.92 -8.27 -17.69
N VAL A 46 10.80 -8.91 -17.97
CA VAL A 46 9.52 -8.60 -17.33
C VAL A 46 9.10 -9.78 -16.46
N TYR A 47 8.84 -9.49 -15.19
CA TYR A 47 8.28 -10.42 -14.22
C TYR A 47 6.84 -10.02 -13.96
N ARG A 48 5.88 -10.83 -14.37
CA ARG A 48 4.45 -10.59 -14.15
C ARG A 48 4.01 -11.25 -12.87
N VAL A 49 3.42 -10.48 -11.95
CA VAL A 49 3.01 -11.01 -10.63
C VAL A 49 1.96 -12.11 -10.73
N GLU A 50 1.21 -12.17 -11.83
CA GLU A 50 0.21 -13.20 -12.10
C GLU A 50 0.84 -14.59 -12.31
N GLU A 51 2.07 -14.65 -12.77
CA GLU A 51 2.82 -15.90 -12.97
C GLU A 51 3.23 -16.54 -11.63
N TYR A 52 3.06 -15.80 -10.49
CA TYR A 52 3.48 -16.23 -9.16
C TYR A 52 2.28 -16.26 -8.18
N PRO A 53 1.26 -17.12 -8.42
CA PRO A 53 0.01 -17.08 -7.67
C PRO A 53 0.13 -17.59 -6.23
N ASN A 54 1.03 -18.52 -5.97
CA ASN A 54 1.20 -19.16 -4.66
C ASN A 54 2.47 -18.70 -3.92
N SER A 55 2.57 -19.05 -2.64
CA SER A 55 3.70 -18.64 -1.78
C SER A 55 5.03 -19.23 -2.25
N ALA A 56 5.05 -20.47 -2.76
CA ALA A 56 6.26 -21.13 -3.23
C ALA A 56 6.82 -20.44 -4.47
N ALA A 57 5.96 -20.14 -5.46
CA ALA A 57 6.34 -19.41 -6.67
C ALA A 57 6.87 -18.00 -6.34
N ARG A 58 6.20 -17.28 -5.42
CA ARG A 58 6.67 -15.96 -4.95
C ARG A 58 8.02 -16.02 -4.27
N SER A 59 8.24 -17.04 -3.45
CA SER A 59 9.53 -17.24 -2.79
C SER A 59 10.62 -17.56 -3.81
N GLN A 60 10.31 -18.31 -4.86
CA GLN A 60 11.23 -18.57 -5.95
C GLN A 60 11.57 -17.27 -6.69
N LEU A 61 10.57 -16.48 -7.09
CA LEU A 61 10.80 -15.18 -7.72
C LEU A 61 11.76 -14.30 -6.91
N PHE A 62 11.53 -14.18 -5.59
CA PHE A 62 12.41 -13.35 -4.75
C PHE A 62 13.84 -13.90 -4.66
N ARG A 63 14.03 -15.23 -4.69
CA ARG A 63 15.38 -15.82 -4.77
C ARG A 63 16.06 -15.48 -6.11
N ASP A 64 15.32 -15.58 -7.21
CA ASP A 64 15.82 -15.28 -8.55
C ASP A 64 16.16 -13.79 -8.67
N LEU A 65 15.33 -12.90 -8.13
CA LEU A 65 15.60 -11.46 -8.08
C LEU A 65 16.82 -11.13 -7.21
N GLN A 66 16.98 -11.79 -6.07
CA GLN A 66 18.17 -11.61 -5.20
C GLN A 66 19.46 -12.08 -5.87
N ALA A 67 19.41 -13.20 -6.59
CA ALA A 67 20.56 -13.75 -7.32
C ALA A 67 21.05 -12.83 -8.45
N ARG A 68 20.26 -11.85 -8.85
CA ARG A 68 20.65 -10.87 -9.87
C ARG A 68 21.44 -9.68 -9.32
N GLU A 69 21.60 -9.56 -8.01
CA GLU A 69 22.43 -8.54 -7.35
C GLU A 69 22.15 -7.12 -7.85
N TYR A 70 20.88 -6.72 -7.90
CA TYR A 70 20.51 -5.37 -8.33
C TYR A 70 21.15 -4.29 -7.45
N LEU A 71 21.79 -3.31 -8.08
CA LEU A 71 22.35 -2.13 -7.39
C LEU A 71 21.25 -1.14 -6.98
N LEU A 72 20.18 -1.05 -7.79
CA LEU A 72 19.10 -0.10 -7.62
C LEU A 72 17.75 -0.79 -7.72
N VAL A 73 16.83 -0.41 -6.84
CA VAL A 73 15.39 -0.76 -6.91
C VAL A 73 14.58 0.52 -6.96
N GLY A 74 13.85 0.73 -8.05
CA GLY A 74 12.92 1.83 -8.22
C GLY A 74 11.49 1.38 -7.95
N ILE A 75 10.77 2.09 -7.10
CA ILE A 75 9.35 1.82 -6.82
C ILE A 75 8.50 2.99 -7.29
N LEU A 76 7.60 2.73 -8.22
CA LEU A 76 6.63 3.71 -8.65
C LEU A 76 5.57 3.90 -7.56
N CYS A 77 5.51 5.10 -6.99
CA CYS A 77 4.62 5.49 -5.90
C CYS A 77 3.63 6.56 -6.38
N THR A 78 2.66 6.17 -7.18
CA THR A 78 1.47 6.98 -7.48
C THR A 78 0.43 6.85 -6.35
N GLY A 79 -0.59 7.69 -6.32
CA GLY A 79 -1.66 7.62 -5.32
C GLY A 79 -2.50 6.33 -5.35
N GLU A 80 -2.27 5.47 -6.34
CA GLU A 80 -3.04 4.25 -6.58
C GLU A 80 -2.54 3.08 -5.72
N PRO A 81 -3.45 2.24 -5.16
CA PRO A 81 -3.09 1.10 -4.33
C PRO A 81 -2.66 -0.14 -5.14
N ILE A 82 -2.02 0.06 -6.30
CA ILE A 82 -1.59 -1.01 -7.21
C ILE A 82 -0.37 -1.72 -6.61
N MET A 83 -0.38 -3.06 -6.64
CA MET A 83 0.73 -3.91 -6.19
C MET A 83 1.30 -3.57 -4.80
N THR A 84 0.49 -3.06 -3.87
CA THR A 84 0.96 -2.56 -2.56
C THR A 84 1.77 -3.60 -1.79
N LYS A 85 1.34 -4.87 -1.78
CA LYS A 85 2.07 -5.96 -1.10
C LYS A 85 3.40 -6.28 -1.78
N TRP A 86 3.42 -6.24 -3.12
CA TRP A 86 4.60 -6.55 -3.92
C TRP A 86 5.68 -5.48 -3.79
N LYS A 87 5.32 -4.19 -3.88
CA LYS A 87 6.29 -3.10 -3.74
C LYS A 87 7.01 -3.12 -2.40
N TRP A 88 6.28 -3.31 -1.30
CA TRP A 88 6.89 -3.37 0.03
C TRP A 88 7.65 -4.67 0.28
N ALA A 89 7.17 -5.81 -0.26
CA ALA A 89 7.91 -7.06 -0.20
C ALA A 89 9.23 -6.99 -0.98
N THR A 90 9.24 -6.32 -2.13
CA THR A 90 10.46 -6.08 -2.92
C THR A 90 11.42 -5.17 -2.17
N ALA A 91 10.93 -4.05 -1.63
CA ALA A 91 11.75 -3.12 -0.84
C ALA A 91 12.43 -3.80 0.37
N ALA A 92 11.72 -4.74 1.03
CA ALA A 92 12.22 -5.42 2.21
C ALA A 92 13.16 -6.59 1.91
N ARG A 93 13.04 -7.22 0.74
CA ARG A 93 13.75 -8.48 0.42
C ARG A 93 14.93 -8.31 -0.52
N ILE A 94 14.92 -7.28 -1.38
CA ILE A 94 16.02 -7.05 -2.32
C ILE A 94 17.03 -6.09 -1.68
N PRO A 95 18.26 -6.54 -1.43
CA PRO A 95 19.31 -5.73 -0.80
C PRO A 95 19.95 -4.77 -1.81
N ALA A 96 19.22 -3.74 -2.22
CA ALA A 96 19.65 -2.75 -3.19
C ALA A 96 19.32 -1.34 -2.70
N LYS A 97 19.98 -0.32 -3.27
CA LYS A 97 19.63 1.08 -2.97
C LYS A 97 18.25 1.39 -3.51
N LEU A 98 17.33 1.75 -2.62
CA LEU A 98 15.95 2.02 -2.95
C LEU A 98 15.74 3.47 -3.35
N PHE A 99 14.94 3.73 -4.38
CA PHE A 99 14.41 5.03 -4.68
C PHE A 99 12.92 4.95 -5.02
N LEU A 100 12.21 6.01 -4.68
CA LEU A 100 10.79 6.17 -4.97
C LEU A 100 10.62 7.10 -6.15
N ILE A 101 9.63 6.80 -6.97
CA ILE A 101 9.27 7.60 -8.15
C ILE A 101 7.82 8.05 -7.94
N ASN A 102 7.59 9.35 -8.01
CA ASN A 102 6.24 9.89 -7.91
C ASN A 102 5.52 9.94 -9.27
N GLU A 103 4.28 10.43 -9.29
CA GLU A 103 3.45 10.62 -10.50
C GLU A 103 4.05 11.61 -11.52
N ASN A 104 4.96 12.49 -11.09
CA ASN A 104 5.64 13.46 -11.93
C ASN A 104 6.98 12.92 -12.47
N ALA A 105 7.30 11.66 -12.21
CA ALA A 105 8.58 11.03 -12.51
C ALA A 105 9.78 11.65 -11.76
N ASP A 106 9.54 12.29 -10.59
CA ASP A 106 10.62 12.73 -9.72
C ASP A 106 11.15 11.55 -8.88
N PHE A 107 12.45 11.57 -8.58
CA PHE A 107 13.16 10.53 -7.87
C PHE A 107 13.54 10.97 -6.47
N VAL A 108 13.21 10.14 -5.48
CA VAL A 108 13.66 10.35 -4.10
C VAL A 108 14.35 9.08 -3.60
N PHE A 109 15.65 9.15 -3.36
CA PHE A 109 16.38 8.03 -2.75
C PHE A 109 15.97 7.83 -1.30
N VAL A 110 15.75 6.57 -0.93
CA VAL A 110 15.44 6.17 0.44
C VAL A 110 16.77 5.99 1.19
N ASP A 111 17.31 7.11 1.68
CA ASP A 111 18.52 7.15 2.47
C ASP A 111 18.39 8.13 3.64
N TRP A 112 19.38 8.11 4.52
CA TRP A 112 19.37 8.99 5.70
C TRP A 112 19.49 10.48 5.35
N ALA A 113 20.16 10.81 4.25
CA ALA A 113 20.30 12.18 3.76
C ALA A 113 18.95 12.78 3.34
N ASN A 114 18.08 11.95 2.75
CA ASN A 114 16.76 12.35 2.23
C ASN A 114 15.62 12.16 3.24
N ARG A 115 15.91 11.87 4.52
CA ARG A 115 14.88 11.59 5.54
C ARG A 115 13.82 12.69 5.68
N ALA A 116 14.18 13.94 5.48
CA ALA A 116 13.25 15.07 5.57
C ALA A 116 12.23 15.04 4.43
N SER A 117 12.69 14.81 3.20
CA SER A 117 11.85 14.67 2.01
C SER A 117 10.96 13.44 2.10
N LEU A 118 11.49 12.31 2.58
CA LEU A 118 10.73 11.09 2.80
C LEU A 118 9.64 11.28 3.87
N ARG A 119 9.98 11.93 4.99
CA ARG A 119 9.01 12.27 6.03
C ARG A 119 7.90 13.17 5.48
N HIS A 120 8.26 14.18 4.71
CA HIS A 120 7.29 15.08 4.08
C HIS A 120 6.38 14.31 3.11
N LEU A 121 6.94 13.45 2.25
CA LEU A 121 6.19 12.61 1.33
C LEU A 121 5.19 11.70 2.07
N VAL A 122 5.62 11.05 3.15
CA VAL A 122 4.75 10.20 3.99
C VAL A 122 3.63 11.02 4.64
N LEU A 123 3.94 12.18 5.20
CA LEU A 123 2.96 13.06 5.85
C LEU A 123 1.92 13.59 4.87
N VAL A 124 2.35 14.02 3.67
CA VAL A 124 1.43 14.47 2.61
C VAL A 124 0.52 13.34 2.17
N ARG A 125 1.05 12.15 1.90
CA ARG A 125 0.26 11.00 1.42
C ARG A 125 -0.64 10.38 2.49
N SER A 126 -0.26 10.46 3.76
CA SER A 126 -1.13 10.01 4.86
C SER A 126 -2.26 11.01 5.18
N GLY A 127 -2.29 12.16 4.51
CA GLY A 127 -3.25 13.23 4.82
C GLY A 127 -3.00 13.91 6.17
N LEU A 128 -1.81 13.68 6.76
CA LEU A 128 -1.42 14.22 8.06
C LEU A 128 -0.76 15.60 7.95
N THR A 129 -0.93 16.31 6.85
CA THR A 129 -0.44 17.67 6.65
C THR A 129 -1.57 18.69 6.79
N GLY A 130 -1.34 19.74 7.56
CA GLY A 130 -2.29 20.83 7.75
C GLY A 130 -3.40 20.53 8.78
N GLY A 131 -4.49 21.34 8.76
CA GLY A 131 -5.61 21.23 9.71
C GLY A 131 -6.37 19.89 9.68
N SER A 132 -6.28 19.16 8.58
CA SER A 132 -6.87 17.82 8.44
C SER A 132 -6.19 16.74 9.30
N ALA A 133 -4.92 16.90 9.64
CA ALA A 133 -4.19 15.98 10.50
C ALA A 133 -4.81 15.91 11.90
N LEU A 134 -5.14 17.07 12.46
CA LEU A 134 -5.73 17.15 13.80
C LEU A 134 -7.14 16.51 13.84
N THR A 135 -7.93 16.74 12.79
CA THR A 135 -9.27 16.14 12.67
C THR A 135 -9.21 14.63 12.43
N ALA A 136 -8.27 14.14 11.63
CA ALA A 136 -8.06 12.72 11.41
C ALA A 136 -7.59 12.02 12.71
N PHE A 137 -6.66 12.63 13.44
CA PHE A 137 -6.20 12.13 14.73
C PHE A 137 -7.33 12.14 15.77
N ALA A 138 -8.10 13.23 15.87
CA ALA A 138 -9.23 13.33 16.76
C ALA A 138 -10.29 12.25 16.46
N ARG A 139 -10.59 11.98 15.19
CA ARG A 139 -11.50 10.90 14.78
C ARG A 139 -10.96 9.52 15.15
N MET A 140 -9.67 9.29 14.92
CA MET A 140 -9.02 8.02 15.27
C MET A 140 -9.06 7.74 16.77
N VAL A 141 -8.82 8.77 17.60
CA VAL A 141 -8.90 8.66 19.06
C VAL A 141 -10.35 8.54 19.55
N SER A 142 -11.29 9.28 18.96
CA SER A 142 -12.71 9.23 19.37
C SER A 142 -13.44 7.97 18.91
N PHE A 143 -12.95 7.27 17.89
CA PHE A 143 -13.61 6.09 17.34
C PHE A 143 -13.85 4.98 18.37
N PRO A 144 -12.86 4.52 19.18
CA PRO A 144 -13.10 3.49 20.18
C PRO A 144 -14.12 3.90 21.24
N PHE A 145 -14.14 5.18 21.63
CA PHE A 145 -15.13 5.69 22.59
C PHE A 145 -16.54 5.71 22.00
N SER A 146 -16.67 6.12 20.72
CA SER A 146 -17.94 6.07 20.02
C SER A 146 -18.47 4.64 19.87
N LEU A 147 -17.59 3.69 19.57
CA LEU A 147 -17.93 2.28 19.47
C LEU A 147 -18.40 1.72 20.82
N LEU A 148 -17.69 2.00 21.91
CA LEU A 148 -18.08 1.60 23.25
C LEU A 148 -19.44 2.18 23.65
N PHE A 149 -19.65 3.49 23.38
CA PHE A 149 -20.94 4.13 23.63
C PHE A 149 -22.08 3.42 22.89
N LEU A 150 -21.91 3.11 21.60
CA LEU A 150 -22.92 2.41 20.80
C LEU A 150 -23.21 1.00 21.35
N LEU A 151 -22.18 0.27 21.78
CA LEU A 151 -22.35 -1.05 22.40
C LEU A 151 -23.13 -0.97 23.72
N PHE A 152 -22.80 -0.04 24.59
CA PHE A 152 -23.54 0.18 25.86
C PHE A 152 -24.98 0.62 25.58
N PHE A 153 -25.19 1.50 24.61
CA PHE A 153 -26.52 1.93 24.21
C PHE A 153 -27.36 0.73 23.70
N ALA A 154 -26.81 -0.06 22.78
CA ALA A 154 -27.45 -1.25 22.26
C ALA A 154 -27.79 -2.25 23.38
N ALA A 155 -26.84 -2.53 24.27
CA ALA A 155 -27.04 -3.40 25.42
C ALA A 155 -28.14 -2.88 26.34
N SER A 156 -28.21 -1.59 26.62
CA SER A 156 -29.24 -0.96 27.44
C SER A 156 -30.63 -1.08 26.81
N VAL A 157 -30.75 -0.87 25.50
CA VAL A 157 -32.02 -1.01 24.79
C VAL A 157 -32.49 -2.44 24.75
N HIS A 158 -31.60 -3.38 24.47
CA HIS A 158 -31.94 -4.82 24.47
C HIS A 158 -32.27 -5.32 25.86
N GLY A 159 -31.53 -4.92 26.89
CA GLY A 159 -31.80 -5.24 28.29
C GLY A 159 -33.18 -4.76 28.73
N ARG A 160 -33.57 -3.50 28.43
CA ARG A 160 -34.90 -2.97 28.72
C ARG A 160 -36.02 -3.73 28.01
N ARG A 161 -35.82 -4.10 26.75
CA ARG A 161 -36.80 -4.93 26.00
C ARG A 161 -36.96 -6.31 26.62
N PHE A 162 -35.87 -6.95 26.99
CA PHE A 162 -35.89 -8.27 27.66
C PHE A 162 -36.61 -8.22 29.01
N LEU A 163 -36.30 -7.22 29.84
CA LEU A 163 -37.01 -7.05 31.14
C LEU A 163 -38.51 -6.82 30.96
N ARG A 164 -38.93 -6.03 29.98
CA ARG A 164 -40.35 -5.83 29.67
C ARG A 164 -41.04 -7.11 29.22
N SER A 165 -40.37 -7.96 28.42
CA SER A 165 -40.92 -9.24 27.99
C SER A 165 -41.10 -10.21 29.13
N LEU A 166 -40.21 -10.20 30.13
CA LEU A 166 -40.36 -10.99 31.34
C LEU A 166 -41.53 -10.52 32.22
N SER A 167 -41.67 -9.18 32.40
CA SER A 167 -42.77 -8.59 33.19
C SER A 167 -44.13 -8.82 32.55
N SER A 168 -44.26 -8.82 31.23
CA SER A 168 -45.53 -9.06 30.53
C SER A 168 -45.95 -10.54 30.57
N ASN A 169 -45.01 -11.46 30.74
CA ASN A 169 -45.30 -12.89 30.84
C ASN A 169 -45.80 -13.28 32.24
N THR A 170 -45.44 -12.51 33.27
CA THR A 170 -45.89 -12.77 34.67
C THR A 170 -47.36 -12.36 34.88
N GLN A 171 -47.87 -11.39 34.11
CA GLN A 171 -49.30 -10.98 34.22
C GLN A 171 -50.28 -11.89 33.47
N LYS A 172 -49.82 -12.83 32.65
CA LYS A 172 -50.72 -13.75 31.92
C LYS A 172 -51.08 -15.04 32.71
N VAL A 173 -50.59 -15.20 33.92
CA VAL A 173 -50.79 -16.42 34.72
C VAL A 173 -51.88 -16.26 35.83
N GLU A 174 -52.43 -15.04 36.03
CA GLU A 174 -53.54 -14.83 36.97
C GLU A 174 -54.83 -14.49 36.22
N ILE A 175 -55.52 -15.48 35.71
CA ILE A 175 -57.00 -15.45 35.46
C ILE A 175 -57.55 -16.76 35.93
N PRO A 176 -58.50 -16.72 36.90
CA PRO A 176 -59.15 -17.89 37.48
C PRO A 176 -60.12 -18.60 36.50
#